data_4a0f3543dd638b37edc2c400c6a1b3ea
#
_entry.id   4a0f3543dd638b37edc2c400c6a1b3ea
#
_cell.length_a   1.000
_cell.length_b   1.000
_cell.length_c   1.000
_cell.angle_alpha   90.00
_cell.angle_beta   90.00
_cell.angle_gamma   90.00
#
_symmetry.space_group_name_H-M   'P 1'
#
loop_
_entity.id
_entity.type
_entity.pdbx_description
1 polymer ?
#
loop_
_entity_poly.entity_id
_entity_poly.type
_entity_poly.pdbx_seq_one_letter_code
_entity_poly.pdbx_strand_id
1 'polypeptide(L)'
;MRFKIEHEIRGRVRLHICQKRMTCRQADQLEYFLTKLNGVISVKVVERNQDVVICYSDNREEMLRAIQRFSYEKAEAPESYLQNSGREMNGEYWEKMVNHVVLHYGKKIFLPLPVRTFLTTLKSVKYIWKGVRTLTKCRIEV
;
A
#
# COMPACT_ATOMS: atom_id res chain seq x y z
N MET A 1 -23.60 -3.88 -1.84
CA MET A 1 -22.45 -4.73 -1.41
C MET A 1 -22.88 -5.70 -0.32
N ARG A 2 -22.33 -6.94 -0.26
CA ARG A 2 -22.65 -7.92 0.81
C ARG A 2 -21.58 -7.85 1.90
N PHE A 3 -22.00 -7.85 3.15
CA PHE A 3 -21.11 -7.85 4.31
C PHE A 3 -21.70 -8.66 5.47
N LYS A 4 -20.86 -9.04 6.41
CA LYS A 4 -21.20 -9.71 7.67
C LYS A 4 -20.73 -8.84 8.82
N ILE A 5 -21.54 -8.67 9.85
CA ILE A 5 -21.13 -8.02 11.08
C ILE A 5 -20.35 -9.05 11.91
N GLU A 6 -19.08 -8.77 12.18
CA GLU A 6 -18.24 -9.64 13.01
C GLU A 6 -18.27 -9.27 14.47
N HIS A 7 -18.23 -7.98 14.74
CA HIS A 7 -18.24 -7.46 16.09
C HIS A 7 -18.90 -6.09 16.13
N GLU A 8 -19.70 -5.86 17.16
CA GLU A 8 -20.38 -4.58 17.37
C GLU A 8 -20.36 -4.22 18.83
N ILE A 9 -20.01 -2.97 19.12
CA ILE A 9 -20.17 -2.32 20.41
C ILE A 9 -20.78 -0.94 20.18
N ARG A 10 -21.29 -0.30 21.21
CA ARG A 10 -21.89 1.03 21.09
C ARG A 10 -20.88 2.02 20.49
N GLY A 11 -21.22 2.62 19.36
CA GLY A 11 -20.39 3.59 18.64
C GLY A 11 -19.30 2.99 17.73
N ARG A 12 -19.16 1.65 17.67
CA ARG A 12 -18.18 1.01 16.81
C ARG A 12 -18.66 -0.32 16.26
N VAL A 13 -18.52 -0.52 14.97
CA VAL A 13 -18.84 -1.78 14.29
C VAL A 13 -17.66 -2.27 13.46
N ARG A 14 -17.45 -3.57 13.46
CA ARG A 14 -16.53 -4.26 12.56
C ARG A 14 -17.33 -5.12 11.59
N LEU A 15 -17.13 -4.87 10.32
CA LEU A 15 -17.78 -5.56 9.21
C LEU A 15 -16.75 -6.33 8.40
N HIS A 16 -17.09 -7.52 7.98
CA HIS A 16 -16.35 -8.27 6.99
C HIS A 16 -17.06 -8.19 5.65
N ILE A 17 -16.36 -7.76 4.60
CA ILE A 17 -16.90 -7.62 3.25
C ILE A 17 -16.80 -8.97 2.53
N CYS A 18 -17.95 -9.49 2.09
CA CYS A 18 -18.04 -10.80 1.43
C CYS A 18 -17.63 -10.71 -0.05
N GLN A 19 -16.33 -10.60 -0.31
CA GLN A 19 -15.75 -10.64 -1.66
C GLN A 19 -14.47 -11.49 -1.66
N LYS A 20 -14.03 -11.98 -2.82
CA LYS A 20 -12.85 -12.86 -2.91
C LYS A 20 -11.54 -12.14 -2.54
N ARG A 21 -11.40 -10.90 -2.97
CA ARG A 21 -10.22 -10.07 -2.75
C ARG A 21 -10.59 -8.61 -2.86
N MET A 22 -10.01 -7.78 -2.03
CA MET A 22 -10.12 -6.33 -2.07
C MET A 22 -8.80 -5.75 -2.55
N THR A 23 -8.85 -4.88 -3.57
CA THR A 23 -7.67 -4.13 -4.01
C THR A 23 -7.46 -2.90 -3.13
N CYS A 24 -6.24 -2.35 -3.11
CA CYS A 24 -5.96 -1.10 -2.39
C CYS A 24 -6.89 0.02 -2.85
N ARG A 25 -7.09 0.17 -4.16
CA ARG A 25 -8.00 1.16 -4.73
C ARG A 25 -9.45 0.99 -4.27
N GLN A 26 -9.95 -0.24 -4.22
CA GLN A 26 -11.29 -0.52 -3.70
C GLN A 26 -11.43 -0.19 -2.21
N ALA A 27 -10.38 -0.48 -1.44
CA ALA A 27 -10.35 -0.13 -0.01
C ALA A 27 -10.41 1.39 0.18
N ASP A 28 -9.65 2.16 -0.60
CA ASP A 28 -9.63 3.61 -0.55
C ASP A 28 -10.96 4.23 -1.01
N GLN A 29 -11.58 3.70 -2.08
CA GLN A 29 -12.90 4.14 -2.52
C GLN A 29 -13.96 3.91 -1.46
N LEU A 30 -13.93 2.75 -0.80
CA LEU A 30 -14.87 2.41 0.26
C LEU A 30 -14.64 3.30 1.49
N GLU A 31 -13.38 3.49 1.90
CA GLU A 31 -13.02 4.34 3.03
C GLU A 31 -13.45 5.80 2.79
N TYR A 32 -13.16 6.34 1.61
CA TYR A 32 -13.58 7.68 1.21
C TYR A 32 -15.10 7.84 1.22
N PHE A 33 -15.83 6.88 0.67
CA PHE A 33 -17.28 6.90 0.67
C PHE A 33 -17.84 6.92 2.11
N LEU A 34 -17.34 6.03 2.96
CA LEU A 34 -17.80 5.91 4.34
C LEU A 34 -17.49 7.14 5.19
N THR A 35 -16.33 7.76 4.96
CA THR A 35 -15.94 8.99 5.68
C THR A 35 -16.86 10.17 5.35
N LYS A 36 -17.53 10.15 4.21
CA LYS A 36 -18.50 11.20 3.81
C LYS A 36 -19.90 10.99 4.37
N LEU A 37 -20.18 9.85 4.98
CA LEU A 37 -21.49 9.59 5.56
C LEU A 37 -21.69 10.40 6.87
N ASN A 38 -22.87 10.95 7.01
CA ASN A 38 -23.23 11.67 8.22
C ASN A 38 -23.22 10.74 9.43
N GLY A 39 -22.66 11.21 10.55
CA GLY A 39 -22.57 10.45 11.79
C GLY A 39 -21.40 9.47 11.87
N VAL A 40 -20.58 9.35 10.83
CA VAL A 40 -19.34 8.58 10.85
C VAL A 40 -18.20 9.45 11.39
N ILE A 41 -17.51 8.96 12.42
CA ILE A 41 -16.40 9.66 13.08
C ILE A 41 -15.06 9.23 12.45
N SER A 42 -14.87 7.93 12.30
CA SER A 42 -13.66 7.40 11.69
C SER A 42 -13.92 6.06 11.02
N VAL A 43 -13.18 5.81 9.96
CA VAL A 43 -13.22 4.55 9.19
C VAL A 43 -11.82 4.03 9.02
N LYS A 44 -11.67 2.73 9.12
CA LYS A 44 -10.44 2.02 8.77
C LYS A 44 -10.79 0.77 7.97
N VAL A 45 -10.33 0.70 6.76
CA VAL A 45 -10.49 -0.46 5.89
C VAL A 45 -9.17 -1.23 5.83
N VAL A 46 -9.24 -2.53 6.06
CA VAL A 46 -8.09 -3.45 5.99
C VAL A 46 -8.28 -4.36 4.78
N GLU A 47 -7.62 -4.06 3.68
CA GLU A 47 -7.77 -4.75 2.39
C GLU A 47 -7.41 -6.24 2.45
N ARG A 48 -6.43 -6.61 3.28
CA ARG A 48 -5.95 -8.00 3.40
C ARG A 48 -7.01 -8.94 3.93
N ASN A 49 -7.72 -8.48 4.97
CA ASN A 49 -8.75 -9.27 5.65
C ASN A 49 -10.15 -8.91 5.17
N GLN A 50 -10.29 -7.87 4.33
CA GLN A 50 -11.56 -7.32 3.86
C GLN A 50 -12.44 -6.81 5.02
N ASP A 51 -11.81 -6.37 6.08
CA ASP A 51 -12.46 -5.87 7.27
C ASP A 51 -12.59 -4.36 7.22
N VAL A 52 -13.72 -3.88 7.69
CA VAL A 52 -14.02 -2.45 7.82
C VAL A 52 -14.39 -2.18 9.26
N VAL A 53 -13.65 -1.30 9.89
CA VAL A 53 -13.94 -0.81 11.24
C VAL A 53 -14.47 0.60 11.13
N ILE A 54 -15.67 0.83 11.63
CA ILE A 54 -16.35 2.12 11.57
C ILE A 54 -16.69 2.56 12.98
N CYS A 55 -16.25 3.76 13.34
CA CYS A 55 -16.70 4.45 14.54
C CYS A 55 -17.76 5.47 14.14
N TYR A 56 -18.90 5.45 14.78
CA TYR A 56 -20.05 6.30 14.47
C TYR A 56 -20.68 6.87 15.76
N SER A 57 -21.30 8.03 15.65
CA SER A 57 -22.04 8.65 16.77
C SER A 57 -23.51 8.23 16.81
N ASP A 58 -24.15 8.32 15.64
CA ASP A 58 -25.58 8.07 15.47
C ASP A 58 -25.86 7.42 14.10
N ASN A 59 -27.14 7.09 13.83
CA ASN A 59 -27.63 6.63 12.52
C ASN A 59 -27.02 5.31 12.01
N ARG A 60 -26.81 4.35 12.90
CA ARG A 60 -26.30 3.01 12.58
C ARG A 60 -27.03 2.37 11.38
N GLU A 61 -28.36 2.39 11.39
CA GLU A 61 -29.13 1.72 10.32
C GLU A 61 -28.96 2.39 8.96
N GLU A 62 -28.91 3.71 8.93
CA GLU A 62 -28.70 4.48 7.70
C GLU A 62 -27.33 4.19 7.11
N MET A 63 -26.30 4.14 7.95
CA MET A 63 -24.95 3.76 7.57
C MET A 63 -24.90 2.34 6.98
N LEU A 64 -25.53 1.35 7.63
CA LEU A 64 -25.56 -0.02 7.13
C LEU A 64 -26.31 -0.13 5.80
N ARG A 65 -27.43 0.60 5.63
CA ARG A 65 -28.16 0.68 4.36
C ARG A 65 -27.32 1.33 3.25
N ALA A 66 -26.56 2.37 3.58
CA ALA A 66 -25.66 3.02 2.64
C ALA A 66 -24.56 2.05 2.14
N ILE A 67 -23.99 1.25 3.06
CA ILE A 67 -23.01 0.21 2.70
C ILE A 67 -23.62 -0.87 1.81
N GLN A 68 -24.86 -1.31 2.09
CA GLN A 68 -25.54 -2.29 1.22
C GLN A 68 -25.72 -1.77 -0.20
N ARG A 69 -26.06 -0.49 -0.37
CA ARG A 69 -26.25 0.17 -1.68
C ARG A 69 -24.96 0.55 -2.37
N PHE A 70 -23.83 0.50 -1.67
CA PHE A 70 -22.54 0.87 -2.22
C PHE A 70 -22.13 -0.04 -3.40
N SER A 71 -21.62 0.59 -4.47
CA SER A 71 -21.01 -0.09 -5.63
C SER A 71 -19.73 0.63 -6.00
N TYR A 72 -18.67 -0.13 -6.24
CA TYR A 72 -17.37 0.41 -6.67
C TYR A 72 -17.40 1.13 -8.01
N GLU A 73 -18.33 0.76 -8.89
CA GLU A 73 -18.48 1.38 -10.21
C GLU A 73 -19.01 2.82 -10.15
N LYS A 74 -19.77 3.11 -9.08
CA LYS A 74 -20.39 4.43 -8.88
C LYS A 74 -19.62 5.31 -7.91
N ALA A 75 -18.66 4.73 -7.19
CA ALA A 75 -17.90 5.43 -6.17
C ALA A 75 -16.62 5.99 -6.79
N GLU A 76 -16.63 7.27 -7.13
CA GLU A 76 -15.43 7.99 -7.54
C GLU A 76 -14.75 8.58 -6.31
N ALA A 77 -13.55 8.09 -6.01
CA ALA A 77 -12.65 8.74 -5.06
C ALA A 77 -11.66 9.62 -5.85
N PRO A 78 -11.40 10.86 -5.43
CA PRO A 78 -10.44 11.71 -6.11
C PRO A 78 -9.03 11.08 -6.05
N GLU A 79 -8.28 11.21 -7.14
CA GLU A 79 -6.92 10.64 -7.23
C GLU A 79 -5.99 11.16 -6.13
N SER A 80 -6.18 12.40 -5.70
CA SER A 80 -5.44 12.96 -4.57
C SER A 80 -5.64 12.17 -3.27
N TYR A 81 -6.83 11.64 -3.03
CA TYR A 81 -7.10 10.78 -1.87
C TYR A 81 -6.42 9.41 -2.01
N LEU A 82 -6.49 8.82 -3.20
CA LEU A 82 -5.85 7.54 -3.50
C LEU A 82 -4.33 7.60 -3.30
N GLN A 83 -3.69 8.67 -3.77
CA GLN A 83 -2.25 8.89 -3.59
C GLN A 83 -1.87 9.13 -2.13
N ASN A 84 -2.68 9.86 -1.38
CA ASN A 84 -2.42 10.19 0.02
C ASN A 84 -2.71 9.04 0.99
N SER A 85 -3.48 8.03 0.60
CA SER A 85 -3.78 6.87 1.45
C SER A 85 -2.52 6.05 1.81
N GLY A 86 -1.50 6.13 0.99
CA GLY A 86 -0.21 5.46 1.18
C GLY A 86 -0.27 3.92 1.04
N ARG A 87 -1.42 3.34 0.71
CA ARG A 87 -1.58 1.88 0.59
C ARG A 87 -0.79 1.31 -0.58
N GLU A 88 -0.86 1.95 -1.73
CA GLU A 88 -0.08 1.55 -2.91
C GLU A 88 1.41 1.74 -2.66
N MET A 89 1.80 2.87 -2.07
CA MET A 89 3.18 3.16 -1.71
C MET A 89 3.76 2.13 -0.72
N ASN A 90 2.98 1.72 0.28
CA ASN A 90 3.39 0.68 1.21
C ASN A 90 3.55 -0.68 0.52
N GLY A 91 2.69 -1.03 -0.43
CA GLY A 91 2.80 -2.23 -1.24
C GLY A 91 4.09 -2.26 -2.06
N GLU A 92 4.37 -1.21 -2.81
CA GLU A 92 5.60 -1.08 -3.59
C GLU A 92 6.86 -1.03 -2.73
N TYR A 93 6.82 -0.37 -1.58
CA TYR A 93 7.96 -0.32 -0.66
C TYR A 93 8.30 -1.71 -0.13
N TRP A 94 7.29 -2.49 0.29
CA TRP A 94 7.47 -3.87 0.73
C TRP A 94 8.02 -4.77 -0.37
N GLU A 95 7.50 -4.65 -1.59
CA GLU A 95 7.99 -5.42 -2.73
C GLU A 95 9.45 -5.09 -3.05
N LYS A 96 9.80 -3.81 -3.09
CA LYS A 96 11.19 -3.35 -3.28
C LYS A 96 12.10 -3.84 -2.15
N MET A 97 11.64 -3.79 -0.91
CA MET A 97 12.41 -4.25 0.25
C MET A 97 12.60 -5.76 0.24
N VAL A 98 11.56 -6.55 -0.02
CA VAL A 98 11.66 -8.01 -0.13
C VAL A 98 12.59 -8.40 -1.27
N ASN A 99 12.44 -7.80 -2.44
CA ASN A 99 13.34 -8.05 -3.57
C ASN A 99 14.80 -7.71 -3.25
N HIS A 100 15.03 -6.60 -2.54
CA HIS A 100 16.38 -6.22 -2.11
C HIS A 100 16.97 -7.25 -1.14
N VAL A 101 16.20 -7.68 -0.15
CA VAL A 101 16.60 -8.70 0.84
C VAL A 101 16.88 -10.04 0.17
N VAL A 102 15.95 -10.51 -0.66
CA VAL A 102 16.11 -11.78 -1.39
C VAL A 102 17.33 -11.74 -2.32
N LEU A 103 17.55 -10.67 -3.05
CA LEU A 103 18.72 -10.53 -3.91
C LEU A 103 20.02 -10.41 -3.11
N HIS A 104 19.99 -9.74 -1.97
CA HIS A 104 21.18 -9.58 -1.13
C HIS A 104 21.60 -10.89 -0.46
N TYR A 105 20.66 -11.58 0.19
CA TYR A 105 20.92 -12.83 0.88
C TYR A 105 21.01 -14.03 -0.08
N GLY A 106 20.20 -14.06 -1.13
CA GLY A 106 20.26 -15.08 -2.15
C GLY A 106 21.64 -15.15 -2.83
N LYS A 107 22.23 -13.99 -3.15
CA LYS A 107 23.60 -13.93 -3.68
C LYS A 107 24.66 -14.46 -2.68
N LYS A 108 24.44 -14.30 -1.39
CA LYS A 108 25.35 -14.81 -0.37
C LYS A 108 25.30 -16.33 -0.24
N ILE A 109 24.13 -16.91 -0.45
CA ILE A 109 23.90 -18.35 -0.23
C ILE A 109 24.19 -19.15 -1.50
N PHE A 110 23.77 -18.66 -2.67
CA PHE A 110 23.82 -19.42 -3.92
C PHE A 110 25.06 -19.17 -4.78
N LEU A 111 25.82 -18.07 -4.57
CA LEU A 111 27.02 -17.85 -5.36
C LEU A 111 28.28 -18.31 -4.65
N PRO A 112 29.10 -19.16 -5.30
CA PRO A 112 30.41 -19.54 -4.78
C PRO A 112 31.31 -18.30 -4.63
N LEU A 113 32.18 -18.34 -3.63
CA LEU A 113 33.08 -17.24 -3.24
C LEU A 113 33.79 -16.52 -4.42
N PRO A 114 34.37 -17.23 -5.41
CA PRO A 114 35.09 -16.57 -6.49
C PRO A 114 34.18 -15.73 -7.40
N VAL A 115 32.95 -16.18 -7.63
CA VAL A 115 31.99 -15.43 -8.46
C VAL A 115 31.49 -14.20 -7.73
N ARG A 116 31.34 -14.28 -6.42
CA ARG A 116 30.93 -13.16 -5.59
C ARG A 116 31.98 -12.05 -5.54
N THR A 117 33.27 -12.40 -5.39
CA THR A 117 34.36 -11.42 -5.41
C THR A 117 34.46 -10.76 -6.79
N PHE A 118 34.32 -11.51 -7.88
CA PHE A 118 34.31 -10.99 -9.24
C PHE A 118 33.19 -9.97 -9.48
N LEU A 119 31.96 -10.26 -9.01
CA LEU A 119 30.84 -9.33 -9.15
C LEU A 119 31.00 -8.05 -8.30
N THR A 120 31.63 -8.16 -7.14
CA THR A 120 31.91 -6.98 -6.29
C THR A 120 32.99 -6.11 -6.89
N THR A 121 34.05 -6.69 -7.47
CA THR A 121 35.11 -5.93 -8.15
C THR A 121 34.61 -5.24 -9.40
N LEU A 122 33.76 -5.89 -10.22
CA LEU A 122 33.12 -5.23 -11.37
C LEU A 122 32.27 -4.02 -11.00
N LYS A 123 31.54 -4.11 -9.88
CA LYS A 123 30.79 -2.95 -9.38
C LYS A 123 31.70 -1.83 -8.93
N SER A 124 32.77 -2.14 -8.21
CA SER A 124 33.75 -1.15 -7.74
C SER A 124 34.40 -0.41 -8.92
N VAL A 125 34.80 -1.13 -9.97
CA VAL A 125 35.34 -0.54 -11.21
C VAL A 125 34.35 0.43 -11.86
N LYS A 126 33.07 0.06 -11.90
CA LYS A 126 32.01 0.90 -12.47
C LYS A 126 31.80 2.20 -11.68
N TYR A 127 31.92 2.15 -10.36
CA TYR A 127 31.84 3.34 -9.50
C TYR A 127 33.08 4.23 -9.64
N ILE A 128 34.27 3.64 -9.71
CA ILE A 128 35.52 4.39 -9.93
C ILE A 128 35.47 5.09 -11.29
N TRP A 129 35.01 4.41 -12.34
CA TRP A 129 34.89 4.98 -13.70
C TRP A 129 33.88 6.14 -13.74
N LYS A 130 32.77 6.02 -13.00
CA LYS A 130 31.78 7.09 -12.85
C LYS A 130 32.35 8.29 -12.10
N GLY A 131 33.15 8.06 -11.06
CA GLY A 131 33.84 9.10 -10.30
C GLY A 131 34.89 9.86 -11.14
N VAL A 132 35.71 9.13 -11.92
CA VAL A 132 36.69 9.72 -12.84
C VAL A 132 36.00 10.58 -13.91
N ARG A 133 34.88 10.11 -14.42
CA ARG A 133 34.11 10.84 -15.45
C ARG A 133 33.50 12.15 -14.94
N THR A 134 33.11 12.20 -13.68
CA THR A 134 32.63 13.44 -13.03
C THR A 134 33.76 14.42 -12.80
N LEU A 135 34.93 13.95 -12.37
CA LEU A 135 36.11 14.80 -12.14
C LEU A 135 36.66 15.39 -13.45
N THR A 136 36.65 14.62 -14.54
CA THR A 136 37.05 15.14 -15.87
C THR A 136 36.09 16.19 -16.41
N LYS A 137 34.77 16.05 -16.12
CA LYS A 137 33.78 17.04 -16.52
C LYS A 137 33.98 18.39 -15.82
N CYS A 138 34.23 18.35 -14.50
CA CYS A 138 34.51 19.57 -13.71
C CYS A 138 35.81 20.28 -14.12
N ARG A 139 36.75 19.61 -14.82
CA ARG A 139 38.02 20.20 -15.26
C ARG A 139 37.93 20.95 -16.58
N ILE A 140 36.83 20.76 -17.33
CA ILE A 140 36.63 21.38 -18.66
C ILE A 140 35.81 22.68 -18.56
N GLU A 141 35.24 22.98 -17.37
CA GLU A 141 34.41 24.18 -17.13
C GLU A 141 35.17 25.31 -16.38
N VAL A 142 36.52 25.30 -16.36
CA VAL A 142 37.36 26.37 -15.81
C VAL A 142 38.12 27.09 -16.92
#